data_18a51fab40ba9186d84adb98e124ef90
#
_entry.id   18a51fab40ba9186d84adb98e124ef90
#
_cell.length_a   1.000
_cell.length_b   1.000
_cell.length_c   1.000
_cell.angle_alpha   90.00
_cell.angle_beta   90.00
_cell.angle_gamma   90.00
#
_symmetry.space_group_name_H-M   'P 1'
#
loop_
_entity.id
_entity.type
_entity.pdbx_description
1 polymer ?
#
loop_
_entity_poly.entity_id
_entity_poly.type
_entity_poly.pdbx_seq_one_letter_code
_entity_poly.pdbx_strand_id
1 'polypeptide(L)'
;TEGKGLPYLSTADRECQVRLDLDFWLVVGGEIKQFRNISPLLGRQFENNKQDCRNIVLDSYMLSGIDLDDKSVYPFEWFKSSNLYEEGLQRCGFYKLMQEDDVQLGDIILIQVGADVANHAGVYLGNQMMIHHSEDRLSARVPYNGFWLKHTHSIWRFKDWYKLNFTAILNDLQTAR
;
A
#
# COMPACT_ATOMS: atom_id res chain seq x y z
N THR A 1 7.71 -2.67 -34.36
CA THR A 1 7.55 -1.63 -33.33
C THR A 1 7.37 -2.33 -31.99
N GLU A 2 8.45 -2.52 -31.25
CA GLU A 2 8.38 -2.95 -29.87
C GLU A 2 7.70 -1.82 -29.08
N GLY A 3 6.39 -1.98 -28.85
CA GLY A 3 5.66 -1.13 -27.94
C GLY A 3 6.27 -1.33 -26.55
N LYS A 4 6.87 -0.28 -25.97
CA LYS A 4 7.24 -0.28 -24.57
C LYS A 4 5.94 -0.37 -23.78
N GLY A 5 5.50 -1.58 -23.45
CA GLY A 5 4.33 -1.82 -22.62
C GLY A 5 4.49 -1.12 -21.27
N LEU A 6 3.38 -0.73 -20.66
CA LEU A 6 3.39 -0.18 -19.31
C LEU A 6 3.70 -1.33 -18.32
N PRO A 7 4.56 -1.11 -17.32
CA PRO A 7 4.91 -2.14 -16.34
C PRO A 7 3.86 -2.32 -15.22
N TYR A 8 2.64 -1.91 -15.46
CA TYR A 8 1.49 -1.98 -14.56
C TYR A 8 0.19 -2.11 -15.35
N LEU A 9 -0.89 -2.53 -14.71
CA LEU A 9 -2.20 -2.62 -15.33
C LEU A 9 -2.79 -1.23 -15.61
N SER A 10 -3.28 -1.03 -16.84
CA SER A 10 -4.08 0.16 -17.16
C SER A 10 -5.41 0.13 -16.40
N THR A 11 -6.14 1.25 -16.39
CA THR A 11 -7.49 1.30 -15.80
C THR A 11 -8.40 0.25 -16.42
N ALA A 12 -8.37 0.10 -17.75
CA ALA A 12 -9.19 -0.89 -18.47
C ALA A 12 -8.79 -2.34 -18.10
N ASP A 13 -7.48 -2.63 -17.98
CA ASP A 13 -7.01 -3.95 -17.54
C ASP A 13 -7.49 -4.23 -16.12
N ARG A 14 -7.42 -3.24 -15.23
CA ARG A 14 -7.83 -3.38 -13.84
C ARG A 14 -9.34 -3.59 -13.71
N GLU A 15 -10.16 -2.85 -14.46
CA GLU A 15 -11.60 -3.07 -14.53
C GLU A 15 -11.94 -4.47 -15.08
N CYS A 16 -11.22 -4.90 -16.12
CA CYS A 16 -11.39 -6.23 -16.69
C CYS A 16 -11.00 -7.33 -15.68
N GLN A 17 -9.87 -7.17 -15.00
CA GLN A 17 -9.40 -8.09 -13.97
C GLN A 17 -10.45 -8.29 -12.86
N VAL A 18 -10.98 -7.19 -12.31
CA VAL A 18 -12.01 -7.24 -11.25
C VAL A 18 -13.29 -7.91 -11.76
N ARG A 19 -13.72 -7.58 -12.99
CA ARG A 19 -14.94 -8.16 -13.59
C ARG A 19 -14.82 -9.65 -13.86
N LEU A 20 -13.64 -10.12 -14.28
CA LEU A 20 -13.40 -11.52 -14.63
C LEU A 20 -13.03 -12.37 -13.40
N ASP A 21 -12.70 -11.73 -12.28
CA ASP A 21 -12.22 -12.38 -11.05
C ASP A 21 -10.98 -13.26 -11.30
N LEU A 22 -9.99 -12.74 -12.05
CA LEU A 22 -8.78 -13.47 -12.44
C LEU A 22 -7.51 -12.69 -12.10
N ASP A 23 -6.45 -13.41 -11.74
CA ASP A 23 -5.09 -12.87 -11.71
C ASP A 23 -4.61 -12.56 -13.12
N PHE A 24 -3.93 -11.42 -13.29
CA PHE A 24 -3.34 -11.03 -14.56
C PHE A 24 -1.82 -11.14 -14.52
N TRP A 25 -1.26 -11.60 -15.63
CA TRP A 25 0.18 -11.68 -15.83
C TRP A 25 0.56 -10.75 -16.97
N LEU A 26 1.48 -9.84 -16.69
CA LEU A 26 1.96 -8.86 -17.65
C LEU A 26 3.40 -9.17 -18.02
N VAL A 27 3.66 -9.29 -19.33
CA VAL A 27 5.03 -9.50 -19.84
C VAL A 27 5.53 -8.17 -20.42
N VAL A 28 6.52 -7.57 -19.78
CA VAL A 28 7.10 -6.29 -20.21
C VAL A 28 8.60 -6.34 -20.11
N GLY A 29 9.30 -5.98 -21.19
CA GLY A 29 10.77 -5.95 -21.22
C GLY A 29 11.44 -7.29 -20.92
N GLY A 30 10.75 -8.40 -21.17
CA GLY A 30 11.23 -9.76 -20.86
C GLY A 30 10.99 -10.21 -19.42
N GLU A 31 10.39 -9.37 -18.59
CA GLU A 31 9.98 -9.71 -17.22
C GLU A 31 8.51 -10.09 -17.17
N ILE A 32 8.18 -11.04 -16.31
CA ILE A 32 6.79 -11.43 -16.00
C ILE A 32 6.42 -10.81 -14.65
N LYS A 33 5.36 -10.00 -14.66
CA LYS A 33 4.78 -9.42 -13.44
C LYS A 33 3.40 -10.01 -13.20
N GLN A 34 3.18 -10.55 -12.01
CA GLN A 34 1.88 -11.06 -11.61
C GLN A 34 1.12 -10.00 -10.83
N PHE A 35 -0.11 -9.73 -11.25
CA PHE A 35 -1.06 -8.87 -10.56
C PHE A 35 -2.20 -9.72 -10.03
N ARG A 36 -2.20 -9.95 -8.72
CA ARG A 36 -3.30 -10.66 -8.05
C ARG A 36 -4.61 -9.88 -8.22
N ASN A 37 -5.71 -10.61 -8.39
CA ASN A 37 -7.02 -9.98 -8.35
C ASN A 37 -7.32 -9.57 -6.90
N ILE A 38 -7.44 -8.28 -6.69
CA ILE A 38 -7.76 -7.68 -5.39
C ILE A 38 -8.96 -6.75 -5.55
N SER A 39 -9.73 -6.54 -4.50
CA SER A 39 -10.75 -5.50 -4.48
C SER A 39 -10.10 -4.12 -4.72
N PRO A 40 -10.82 -3.14 -5.30
CA PRO A 40 -10.33 -1.76 -5.37
C PRO A 40 -9.82 -1.27 -4.01
N LEU A 41 -8.81 -0.43 -4.00
CA LEU A 41 -8.17 0.01 -2.74
C LEU A 41 -9.14 0.80 -1.83
N LEU A 42 -10.15 1.46 -2.40
CA LEU A 42 -11.18 2.21 -1.65
C LEU A 42 -12.44 1.37 -1.44
N GLY A 43 -13.09 1.58 -0.29
CA GLY A 43 -14.38 0.97 0.01
C GLY A 43 -14.34 -0.47 0.47
N ARG A 44 -13.18 -1.01 0.82
CA ARG A 44 -13.02 -2.38 1.34
C ARG A 44 -13.62 -2.51 2.72
N GLN A 45 -14.29 -3.63 2.99
CA GLN A 45 -14.62 -4.04 4.34
C GLN A 45 -13.35 -4.48 5.08
N PHE A 46 -13.24 -4.12 6.37
CA PHE A 46 -12.09 -4.53 7.17
C PHE A 46 -12.14 -6.04 7.47
N GLU A 47 -11.07 -6.73 7.17
CA GLU A 47 -10.86 -8.13 7.53
C GLU A 47 -9.39 -8.33 7.88
N ASN A 48 -9.12 -8.67 9.16
CA ASN A 48 -7.77 -8.82 9.67
C ASN A 48 -6.95 -9.82 8.85
N ASN A 49 -5.72 -9.47 8.52
CA ASN A 49 -4.78 -10.20 7.66
C ASN A 49 -5.23 -10.46 6.20
N LYS A 50 -6.37 -9.91 5.77
CA LYS A 50 -6.85 -10.05 4.40
C LYS A 50 -7.15 -8.71 3.72
N GLN A 51 -7.87 -7.85 4.41
CA GLN A 51 -8.23 -6.51 3.95
C GLN A 51 -8.11 -5.51 5.11
N ASP A 52 -6.92 -5.34 5.63
CA ASP A 52 -6.60 -4.44 6.73
C ASP A 52 -5.62 -3.32 6.28
N CYS A 53 -5.14 -2.53 7.23
CA CYS A 53 -4.22 -1.43 6.93
C CYS A 53 -2.88 -1.91 6.36
N ARG A 54 -2.39 -3.10 6.75
CA ARG A 54 -1.18 -3.70 6.15
C ARG A 54 -1.43 -4.14 4.71
N ASN A 55 -2.60 -4.74 4.43
CA ASN A 55 -2.95 -5.16 3.08
C ASN A 55 -3.09 -3.97 2.13
N ILE A 56 -3.55 -2.80 2.58
CA ILE A 56 -3.52 -1.57 1.77
C ILE A 56 -2.09 -1.26 1.31
N VAL A 57 -1.10 -1.41 2.19
CA VAL A 57 0.32 -1.20 1.82
C VAL A 57 0.77 -2.23 0.78
N LEU A 58 0.59 -3.52 1.07
CA LEU A 58 1.03 -4.62 0.20
C LEU A 58 0.39 -4.52 -1.19
N ASP A 59 -0.91 -4.28 -1.24
CA ASP A 59 -1.68 -4.20 -2.48
C ASP A 59 -1.33 -2.94 -3.29
N SER A 60 -1.10 -1.81 -2.64
CA SER A 60 -0.64 -0.59 -3.31
C SER A 60 0.71 -0.82 -3.99
N TYR A 61 1.64 -1.50 -3.33
CA TYR A 61 2.94 -1.82 -3.89
C TYR A 61 2.84 -2.84 -5.03
N MET A 62 2.02 -3.88 -4.89
CA MET A 62 1.77 -4.86 -5.95
C MET A 62 1.18 -4.19 -7.19
N LEU A 63 0.18 -3.30 -7.04
CA LEU A 63 -0.38 -2.53 -8.17
C LEU A 63 0.67 -1.61 -8.82
N SER A 64 1.64 -1.11 -8.05
CA SER A 64 2.76 -0.30 -8.56
C SER A 64 3.84 -1.13 -9.29
N GLY A 65 3.66 -2.45 -9.37
CA GLY A 65 4.57 -3.37 -10.04
C GLY A 65 5.66 -3.95 -9.15
N ILE A 66 5.57 -3.81 -7.82
CA ILE A 66 6.50 -4.40 -6.84
C ILE A 66 5.72 -5.27 -5.86
N ASP A 67 5.87 -6.59 -5.98
CA ASP A 67 5.37 -7.52 -4.97
C ASP A 67 6.37 -7.59 -3.81
N LEU A 68 5.92 -7.20 -2.62
CA LEU A 68 6.73 -7.24 -1.41
C LEU A 68 6.87 -8.66 -0.83
N ASP A 69 6.12 -9.63 -1.35
CA ASP A 69 6.11 -11.06 -0.96
C ASP A 69 6.04 -11.30 0.57
N ASP A 70 5.41 -10.38 1.29
CA ASP A 70 5.22 -10.54 2.73
C ASP A 70 3.95 -11.33 3.05
N LYS A 71 4.11 -12.62 3.28
CA LYS A 71 3.06 -13.59 3.64
C LYS A 71 2.87 -13.75 5.15
N SER A 72 3.48 -12.89 5.95
CA SER A 72 3.37 -12.95 7.41
C SER A 72 1.91 -12.78 7.85
N VAL A 73 1.49 -13.57 8.81
CA VAL A 73 0.21 -13.41 9.51
C VAL A 73 0.47 -12.78 10.86
N TYR A 74 -0.20 -11.67 11.12
CA TYR A 74 -0.05 -10.96 12.37
C TYR A 74 -1.12 -11.44 13.37
N PRO A 75 -0.73 -11.92 14.57
CA PRO A 75 -1.68 -12.27 15.61
C PRO A 75 -2.59 -11.09 15.96
N PHE A 76 -3.81 -11.37 16.42
CA PHE A 76 -4.69 -10.32 16.92
C PHE A 76 -4.00 -9.58 18.10
N GLU A 77 -4.07 -8.25 18.11
CA GLU A 77 -3.41 -7.38 19.10
C GLU A 77 -1.88 -7.58 19.23
N TRP A 78 -1.20 -8.01 18.15
CA TRP A 78 0.25 -8.22 18.11
C TRP A 78 1.06 -7.03 18.66
N PHE A 79 0.54 -5.81 18.51
CA PHE A 79 1.16 -4.56 18.95
C PHE A 79 1.31 -4.42 20.48
N LYS A 80 0.71 -5.33 21.24
CA LYS A 80 0.91 -5.40 22.71
C LYS A 80 2.22 -6.05 23.11
N SER A 81 2.87 -6.78 22.23
CA SER A 81 4.07 -7.57 22.54
C SER A 81 5.19 -7.47 21.50
N SER A 82 4.97 -6.85 20.36
CA SER A 82 5.90 -6.87 19.23
C SER A 82 5.81 -5.60 18.39
N ASN A 83 6.88 -5.31 17.63
CA ASN A 83 6.90 -4.20 16.66
C ASN A 83 6.93 -4.75 15.23
N LEU A 84 5.88 -5.50 14.85
CA LEU A 84 5.86 -6.25 13.60
C LEU A 84 5.83 -5.35 12.36
N TYR A 85 5.30 -4.13 12.45
CA TYR A 85 5.26 -3.21 11.31
C TYR A 85 6.65 -2.71 10.92
N GLU A 86 7.42 -2.20 11.85
CA GLU A 86 8.78 -1.73 11.54
C GLU A 86 9.67 -2.89 11.08
N GLU A 87 9.60 -4.04 11.77
CA GLU A 87 10.35 -5.24 11.38
C GLU A 87 9.95 -5.74 9.99
N GLY A 88 8.64 -5.74 9.68
CA GLY A 88 8.11 -6.13 8.37
C GLY A 88 8.59 -5.20 7.26
N LEU A 89 8.53 -3.89 7.46
CA LEU A 89 9.03 -2.92 6.50
C LEU A 89 10.53 -3.06 6.24
N GLN A 90 11.33 -3.26 7.30
CA GLN A 90 12.77 -3.49 7.14
C GLN A 90 13.06 -4.75 6.32
N ARG A 91 12.37 -5.87 6.59
CA ARG A 91 12.51 -7.11 5.81
C ARG A 91 12.15 -6.89 4.34
N CYS A 92 11.12 -6.10 4.07
CA CYS A 92 10.70 -5.76 2.70
C CYS A 92 11.60 -4.74 2.01
N GLY A 93 12.64 -4.24 2.67
CA GLY A 93 13.61 -3.32 2.08
C GLY A 93 13.22 -1.84 2.14
N PHE A 94 12.42 -1.47 3.13
CA PHE A 94 12.17 -0.07 3.46
C PHE A 94 13.22 0.46 4.44
N TYR A 95 13.43 1.75 4.39
CA TYR A 95 14.20 2.50 5.38
C TYR A 95 13.38 3.64 5.96
N LYS A 96 13.64 3.95 7.22
CA LYS A 96 12.97 5.03 7.95
C LYS A 96 13.51 6.38 7.48
N LEU A 97 12.61 7.32 7.16
CA LEU A 97 12.98 8.68 6.80
C LEU A 97 13.43 9.46 8.04
N MET A 98 14.36 10.37 7.83
CA MET A 98 14.76 11.34 8.83
C MET A 98 13.75 12.51 8.87
N GLN A 99 13.83 13.33 9.91
CA GLN A 99 12.84 14.41 10.10
C GLN A 99 12.89 15.49 9.01
N GLU A 100 14.05 15.67 8.38
CA GLU A 100 14.32 16.63 7.30
C GLU A 100 13.95 16.12 5.92
N ASP A 101 13.61 14.83 5.78
CA ASP A 101 13.28 14.25 4.49
C ASP A 101 11.86 14.63 4.06
N ASP A 102 11.69 15.02 2.80
CA ASP A 102 10.38 15.28 2.22
C ASP A 102 9.62 13.98 2.00
N VAL A 103 8.37 13.94 2.47
CA VAL A 103 7.47 12.80 2.25
C VAL A 103 7.03 12.74 0.79
N GLN A 104 7.23 11.60 0.15
CA GLN A 104 6.95 11.37 -1.26
C GLN A 104 5.76 10.42 -1.45
N LEU A 105 5.10 10.56 -2.59
CA LEU A 105 4.03 9.63 -3.03
C LEU A 105 4.50 8.18 -2.91
N GLY A 106 3.75 7.35 -2.18
CA GLY A 106 4.06 5.94 -1.92
C GLY A 106 4.83 5.67 -0.64
N ASP A 107 5.30 6.68 0.07
CA ASP A 107 5.89 6.46 1.40
C ASP A 107 4.85 5.86 2.35
N ILE A 108 5.31 5.01 3.24
CA ILE A 108 4.46 4.37 4.24
C ILE A 108 4.47 5.19 5.51
N ILE A 109 3.28 5.56 5.96
CA ILE A 109 3.07 6.29 7.21
C ILE A 109 2.70 5.26 8.27
N LEU A 110 3.56 5.05 9.26
CA LEU A 110 3.24 4.30 10.46
C LEU A 110 2.66 5.22 11.52
N ILE A 111 1.57 4.78 12.12
CA ILE A 111 0.77 5.53 13.07
C ILE A 111 0.68 4.74 14.36
N GLN A 112 0.76 5.45 15.49
CA GLN A 112 0.69 4.89 16.83
C GLN A 112 -0.49 5.52 17.59
N VAL A 113 -1.46 4.69 17.94
CA VAL A 113 -2.64 5.12 18.70
C VAL A 113 -2.94 4.12 19.81
N GLY A 114 -2.85 4.56 21.06
CA GLY A 114 -3.19 3.71 22.19
C GLY A 114 -2.34 2.45 22.38
N ALA A 115 -1.11 2.47 21.88
CA ALA A 115 -0.17 1.35 21.96
C ALA A 115 1.25 1.88 22.16
N ASP A 116 2.19 1.01 22.56
CA ASP A 116 3.59 1.37 22.75
C ASP A 116 4.42 1.33 21.45
N VAL A 117 3.85 0.76 20.41
CA VAL A 117 4.46 0.65 19.06
C VAL A 117 3.49 1.12 17.99
N ALA A 118 3.99 1.35 16.78
CA ALA A 118 3.13 1.64 15.64
C ALA A 118 2.16 0.47 15.39
N ASN A 119 0.87 0.75 15.38
CA ASN A 119 -0.19 -0.27 15.25
C ASN A 119 -1.16 -0.01 14.09
N HIS A 120 -0.88 1.00 13.28
CA HIS A 120 -1.64 1.30 12.07
C HIS A 120 -0.72 1.80 10.96
N ALA A 121 -1.11 1.58 9.71
CA ALA A 121 -0.34 1.99 8.54
C ALA A 121 -1.23 2.62 7.47
N GLY A 122 -0.63 3.53 6.69
CA GLY A 122 -1.22 4.11 5.49
C GLY A 122 -0.17 4.36 4.42
N VAL A 123 -0.60 4.64 3.20
CA VAL A 123 0.27 5.02 2.08
C VAL A 123 0.04 6.49 1.76
N TYR A 124 1.10 7.27 1.71
CA TYR A 124 1.03 8.67 1.32
C TYR A 124 0.76 8.81 -0.17
N LEU A 125 -0.23 9.63 -0.53
CA LEU A 125 -0.70 9.81 -1.90
C LEU A 125 -0.29 11.15 -2.52
N GLY A 126 0.60 11.90 -1.87
CA GLY A 126 0.88 13.29 -2.25
C GLY A 126 -0.21 14.25 -1.79
N ASN A 127 0.05 15.55 -1.95
CA ASN A 127 -0.91 16.63 -1.67
C ASN A 127 -1.59 16.52 -0.28
N GLN A 128 -0.83 16.10 0.74
CA GLN A 128 -1.33 15.90 2.10
C GLN A 128 -2.52 14.92 2.18
N MET A 129 -2.52 13.91 1.32
CA MET A 129 -3.51 12.83 1.35
C MET A 129 -2.84 11.50 1.65
N MET A 130 -3.55 10.60 2.30
CA MET A 130 -3.15 9.20 2.46
C MET A 130 -4.33 8.27 2.23
N ILE A 131 -4.03 7.01 1.88
CA ILE A 131 -4.99 5.92 1.93
C ILE A 131 -4.65 5.03 3.12
N HIS A 132 -5.69 4.60 3.82
CA HIS A 132 -5.56 3.67 4.94
C HIS A 132 -6.84 2.85 5.14
N HIS A 133 -6.78 1.87 6.04
CA HIS A 133 -7.94 1.04 6.37
C HIS A 133 -8.02 0.85 7.89
N SER A 134 -8.88 1.60 8.55
CA SER A 134 -9.14 1.47 9.98
C SER A 134 -10.09 0.33 10.27
N GLU A 135 -9.93 -0.31 11.44
CA GLU A 135 -10.87 -1.29 11.97
C GLU A 135 -12.30 -0.71 12.00
N ASP A 136 -13.29 -1.57 11.72
CA ASP A 136 -14.73 -1.22 11.67
C ASP A 136 -15.11 -0.10 10.69
N ARG A 137 -14.24 0.22 9.73
CA ARG A 137 -14.53 1.22 8.70
C ARG A 137 -14.16 0.68 7.32
N LEU A 138 -14.70 1.33 6.29
CA LEU A 138 -14.24 1.10 4.92
C LEU A 138 -12.87 1.75 4.71
N SER A 139 -12.03 1.13 3.87
CA SER A 139 -10.79 1.75 3.44
C SER A 139 -11.08 3.08 2.74
N ALA A 140 -10.31 4.11 3.05
CA ALA A 140 -10.59 5.46 2.62
C ALA A 140 -9.34 6.26 2.29
N ARG A 141 -9.50 7.22 1.37
CA ARG A 141 -8.56 8.31 1.15
C ARG A 141 -8.94 9.48 2.05
N VAL A 142 -8.03 9.90 2.89
CA VAL A 142 -8.26 10.95 3.88
C VAL A 142 -7.14 11.99 3.86
N PRO A 143 -7.40 13.23 4.33
CA PRO A 143 -6.33 14.21 4.55
C PRO A 143 -5.31 13.71 5.58
N TYR A 144 -4.03 13.76 5.22
CA TYR A 144 -2.91 13.50 6.13
C TYR A 144 -2.56 14.77 6.90
N ASN A 145 -3.40 15.10 7.87
CA ASN A 145 -3.25 16.24 8.75
C ASN A 145 -3.85 15.95 10.14
N GLY A 146 -3.89 16.95 11.01
CA GLY A 146 -4.57 16.90 12.30
C GLY A 146 -4.25 15.62 13.10
N PHE A 147 -5.26 14.78 13.29
CA PHE A 147 -5.15 13.55 14.06
C PHE A 147 -4.07 12.61 13.49
N TRP A 148 -4.07 12.34 12.19
CA TRP A 148 -3.15 11.41 11.56
C TRP A 148 -1.70 11.88 11.64
N LEU A 149 -1.47 13.16 11.34
CA LEU A 149 -0.13 13.77 11.42
C LEU A 149 0.38 13.76 12.87
N LYS A 150 -0.48 14.10 13.83
CA LYS A 150 -0.12 14.12 15.27
C LYS A 150 0.29 12.72 15.80
N HIS A 151 -0.35 11.66 15.29
CA HIS A 151 -0.09 10.29 15.74
C HIS A 151 0.87 9.52 14.80
N THR A 152 1.50 10.21 13.87
CA THR A 152 2.56 9.62 13.04
C THR A 152 3.73 9.21 13.93
N HIS A 153 4.02 7.92 13.92
CA HIS A 153 5.17 7.34 14.61
C HIS A 153 6.44 7.49 13.77
N SER A 154 6.34 7.12 12.49
CA SER A 154 7.47 7.17 11.56
C SER A 154 7.00 7.07 10.11
N ILE A 155 7.86 7.50 9.18
CA ILE A 155 7.62 7.42 7.75
C ILE A 155 8.73 6.60 7.13
N TRP A 156 8.37 5.74 6.18
CA TRP A 156 9.26 4.75 5.59
C TRP A 156 9.21 4.80 4.09
N ARG A 157 10.38 4.74 3.44
CA ARG A 157 10.53 4.72 1.98
C ARG A 157 11.11 3.41 1.51
N PHE A 158 10.58 2.88 0.40
CA PHE A 158 11.13 1.71 -0.25
C PHE A 158 12.49 2.06 -0.91
N LYS A 159 13.49 1.21 -0.71
CA LYS A 159 14.85 1.44 -1.23
C LYS A 159 14.90 1.67 -2.74
N ASP A 160 14.04 0.98 -3.49
CA ASP A 160 13.92 1.10 -4.94
C ASP A 160 12.69 1.94 -5.33
N TRP A 161 12.37 2.97 -4.54
CA TRP A 161 11.21 3.84 -4.73
C TRP A 161 11.06 4.36 -6.16
N TYR A 162 12.16 4.65 -6.85
CA TYR A 162 12.17 5.12 -8.23
C TYR A 162 11.64 4.11 -9.26
N LYS A 163 11.51 2.83 -8.89
CA LYS A 163 10.92 1.76 -9.73
C LYS A 163 9.40 1.69 -9.60
N LEU A 164 8.81 2.34 -8.61
CA LEU A 164 7.38 2.31 -8.37
C LEU A 164 6.65 3.10 -9.45
N ASN A 165 5.55 2.57 -9.92
CA ASN A 165 4.66 3.30 -10.80
C ASN A 165 3.35 3.66 -10.09
N PHE A 166 3.30 4.84 -9.51
CA PHE A 166 2.16 5.31 -8.72
C PHE A 166 0.92 5.64 -9.56
N THR A 167 1.05 5.75 -10.88
CA THR A 167 -0.11 5.93 -11.77
C THR A 167 -1.11 4.80 -11.60
N ALA A 168 -0.64 3.57 -11.38
CA ALA A 168 -1.52 2.43 -11.13
C ALA A 168 -2.36 2.58 -9.85
N ILE A 169 -1.75 3.07 -8.77
CA ILE A 169 -2.48 3.37 -7.52
C ILE A 169 -3.52 4.47 -7.75
N LEU A 170 -3.13 5.57 -8.38
CA LEU A 170 -4.03 6.68 -8.67
C LEU A 170 -5.19 6.26 -9.57
N ASN A 171 -4.95 5.38 -10.53
CA ASN A 171 -5.99 4.81 -11.40
C ASN A 171 -6.96 3.93 -10.61
N ASP A 172 -6.46 3.05 -9.74
CA ASP A 172 -7.30 2.19 -8.88
C ASP A 172 -8.20 3.04 -7.96
N LEU A 173 -7.68 4.14 -7.41
CA LEU A 173 -8.45 5.08 -6.59
C LEU A 173 -9.56 5.83 -7.36
N GLN A 174 -9.52 5.85 -8.68
CA GLN A 174 -10.55 6.44 -9.54
C GLN A 174 -11.63 5.44 -9.92
N THR A 175 -11.31 4.14 -9.97
CA THR A 175 -12.25 3.06 -10.34
C THR A 175 -13.23 2.70 -9.22
N ALA A 176 -12.92 3.03 -7.98
CA ALA A 176 -13.82 2.83 -6.84
C ALA A 176 -14.94 3.90 -6.83
N ARG A 177 -15.96 3.72 -7.67
CA ARG A 177 -17.19 4.52 -7.70
C ARG A 177 -18.41 3.65 -7.45
#